data_d7ea52b03d6bab885243b976b729f27b
#
_entry.id   d7ea52b03d6bab885243b976b729f27b
#
_cell.length_a   1.000
_cell.length_b   1.000
_cell.length_c   1.000
_cell.angle_alpha   90.00
_cell.angle_beta   90.00
_cell.angle_gamma   90.00
#
_symmetry.space_group_name_H-M   'P 1'
#
loop_
_entity.id
_entity.type
_entity.pdbx_description
1 polymer ?
#
loop_
_entity_poly.entity_id
_entity_poly.type
_entity_poly.pdbx_seq_one_letter_code
_entity_poly.pdbx_strand_id
1 'polypeptide(L)'
;MDSSLIAPAPGRRELQKHERERRILIAARRLFDRKGYAKTSMEEVAARAGLAVGTLYNYFHSKDDLLLAIMRREADRLLRIGERILADPPKDPILALAAMADLFVESISAEERMLWRELFAAAITSPHDLGARLLELDTSLVAQLAALIQELKDRGVLTNDVDATQAAMTIYGICISWGLAFVTNEEITVVSMRSGIIGAIRMIVRGLLPRAHQ
;
A
#
# COMPACT_ATOMS: atom_id res chain seq x y z
N MET A 1 34.29 18.60 -14.72
CA MET A 1 34.41 18.56 -13.24
C MET A 1 33.07 19.06 -12.73
N ASP A 2 32.16 18.15 -12.52
CA ASP A 2 30.80 18.47 -12.09
C ASP A 2 30.69 18.05 -10.62
N SER A 3 30.61 19.07 -9.77
CA SER A 3 30.59 18.90 -8.31
C SER A 3 29.16 18.53 -7.92
N SER A 4 28.90 17.22 -7.84
CA SER A 4 27.62 16.60 -7.51
C SER A 4 26.97 17.27 -6.29
N LEU A 5 25.74 17.70 -6.48
CA LEU A 5 24.77 18.17 -5.49
C LEU A 5 24.49 17.08 -4.44
N ILE A 6 25.38 16.98 -3.47
CA ILE A 6 25.06 16.26 -2.22
C ILE A 6 24.18 17.22 -1.42
N ALA A 7 22.90 16.91 -1.31
CA ALA A 7 21.99 17.67 -0.45
C ALA A 7 22.59 17.75 0.98
N PRO A 8 22.59 18.91 1.63
CA PRO A 8 23.14 19.07 2.97
C PRO A 8 22.40 18.13 3.94
N ALA A 9 23.15 17.50 4.84
CA ALA A 9 22.58 16.63 5.86
C ALA A 9 21.51 17.38 6.67
N PRO A 10 20.37 16.76 7.00
CA PRO A 10 19.26 17.43 7.70
C PRO A 10 19.74 17.99 9.03
N GLY A 11 19.38 19.25 9.29
CA GLY A 11 19.76 19.95 10.51
C GLY A 11 19.16 19.29 11.76
N ARG A 12 19.78 19.47 12.94
CA ARG A 12 19.34 18.89 14.22
C ARG A 12 17.85 19.13 14.51
N ARG A 13 17.30 20.27 14.11
CA ARG A 13 15.87 20.59 14.25
C ARG A 13 14.98 19.72 13.36
N GLU A 14 15.40 19.48 12.13
CA GLU A 14 14.70 18.57 11.20
C GLU A 14 14.71 17.14 11.69
N LEU A 15 15.85 16.63 12.14
CA LEU A 15 15.96 15.30 12.73
C LEU A 15 15.02 15.12 13.94
N GLN A 16 14.95 16.13 14.81
CA GLN A 16 14.03 16.12 15.95
C GLN A 16 12.55 16.17 15.53
N LYS A 17 12.23 16.92 14.45
CA LYS A 17 10.88 16.98 13.88
C LYS A 17 10.47 15.61 13.35
N HIS A 18 11.29 14.99 12.53
CA HIS A 18 11.04 13.65 11.97
C HIS A 18 10.92 12.57 13.06
N GLU A 19 11.77 12.64 14.11
CA GLU A 19 11.66 11.68 15.21
C GLU A 19 10.37 11.82 16.00
N ARG A 20 9.90 13.06 16.25
CA ARG A 20 8.61 13.29 16.90
C ARG A 20 7.45 12.78 16.04
N GLU A 21 7.46 13.10 14.76
CA GLU A 21 6.47 12.60 13.80
C GLU A 21 6.42 11.07 13.79
N ARG A 22 7.58 10.42 13.73
CA ARG A 22 7.68 8.96 13.79
C ARG A 22 7.06 8.40 15.07
N ARG A 23 7.33 9.00 16.23
CA ARG A 23 6.75 8.59 17.52
C ARG A 23 5.24 8.74 17.54
N ILE A 24 4.72 9.84 16.99
CA ILE A 24 3.27 10.08 16.87
C ILE A 24 2.62 8.97 16.04
N LEU A 25 3.15 8.68 14.86
CA LEU A 25 2.58 7.67 13.96
C LEU A 25 2.64 6.26 14.54
N ILE A 26 3.73 5.91 15.25
CA ILE A 26 3.81 4.63 15.96
C ILE A 26 2.75 4.56 17.09
N ALA A 27 2.55 5.63 17.84
CA ALA A 27 1.55 5.69 18.90
C ALA A 27 0.13 5.56 18.34
N ALA A 28 -0.17 6.30 17.26
CA ALA A 28 -1.46 6.25 16.56
C ALA A 28 -1.76 4.84 16.02
N ARG A 29 -0.83 4.24 15.25
CA ARG A 29 -0.99 2.89 14.70
C ARG A 29 -1.31 1.89 15.80
N ARG A 30 -0.53 1.86 16.89
CA ARG A 30 -0.77 0.95 18.03
C ARG A 30 -2.12 1.15 18.72
N LEU A 31 -2.65 2.37 18.74
CA LEU A 31 -3.97 2.64 19.30
C LEU A 31 -5.07 2.21 18.34
N PHE A 32 -4.91 2.48 17.04
CA PHE A 32 -5.84 2.03 16.01
C PHE A 32 -5.93 0.50 15.98
N ASP A 33 -4.79 -0.22 16.04
CA ASP A 33 -4.76 -1.69 16.08
C ASP A 33 -5.44 -2.26 17.33
N ARG A 34 -5.26 -1.62 18.49
CA ARG A 34 -5.74 -2.17 19.77
C ARG A 34 -7.20 -1.91 20.07
N LYS A 35 -7.71 -0.75 19.75
CA LYS A 35 -9.06 -0.31 20.15
C LYS A 35 -9.91 0.21 19.00
N GLY A 36 -9.34 0.23 17.78
CA GLY A 36 -9.98 0.72 16.58
C GLY A 36 -9.78 2.23 16.36
N TYR A 37 -9.87 2.63 15.09
CA TYR A 37 -9.75 4.02 14.66
C TYR A 37 -10.84 4.90 15.28
N ALA A 38 -12.12 4.46 15.22
CA ALA A 38 -13.26 5.22 15.69
C ALA A 38 -13.14 5.59 17.18
N LYS A 39 -12.67 4.65 18.02
CA LYS A 39 -12.55 4.80 19.49
C LYS A 39 -11.28 5.49 19.96
N THR A 40 -10.35 5.80 19.05
CA THR A 40 -9.10 6.49 19.40
C THR A 40 -9.31 8.00 19.35
N SER A 41 -8.76 8.73 20.34
CA SER A 41 -8.76 10.19 20.37
C SER A 41 -7.35 10.76 20.12
N MET A 42 -7.28 12.04 19.72
CA MET A 42 -6.00 12.76 19.53
C MET A 42 -5.26 12.90 20.86
N GLU A 43 -5.99 13.09 21.98
CA GLU A 43 -5.42 13.20 23.32
C GLU A 43 -4.71 11.92 23.75
N GLU A 44 -5.30 10.75 23.44
CA GLU A 44 -4.67 9.46 23.73
C GLU A 44 -3.42 9.21 22.89
N VAL A 45 -3.45 9.63 21.62
CA VAL A 45 -2.26 9.56 20.75
C VAL A 45 -1.15 10.46 21.31
N ALA A 46 -1.47 11.70 21.72
CA ALA A 46 -0.50 12.62 22.31
C ALA A 46 0.12 12.04 23.59
N ALA A 47 -0.73 11.56 24.51
CA ALA A 47 -0.29 10.95 25.76
C ALA A 47 0.64 9.74 25.51
N ARG A 48 0.26 8.85 24.58
CA ARG A 48 1.07 7.67 24.24
C ARG A 48 2.37 8.02 23.52
N ALA A 49 2.39 9.11 22.74
CA ALA A 49 3.59 9.62 22.10
C ALA A 49 4.51 10.41 23.07
N GLY A 50 4.06 10.66 24.32
CA GLY A 50 4.77 11.47 25.30
C GLY A 50 4.86 12.94 24.89
N LEU A 51 3.76 13.51 24.38
CA LEU A 51 3.66 14.87 23.89
C LEU A 51 2.45 15.59 24.50
N ALA A 52 2.54 16.92 24.61
CA ALA A 52 1.36 17.73 24.88
C ALA A 52 0.42 17.70 23.67
N VAL A 53 -0.90 17.74 23.90
CA VAL A 53 -1.93 17.68 22.86
C VAL A 53 -1.74 18.79 21.80
N GLY A 54 -1.46 20.03 22.24
CA GLY A 54 -1.15 21.15 21.34
C GLY A 54 0.07 20.88 20.44
N THR A 55 1.06 20.13 20.94
CA THR A 55 2.20 19.72 20.13
C THR A 55 1.79 18.74 19.04
N LEU A 56 0.91 17.79 19.34
CA LEU A 56 0.39 16.86 18.34
C LEU A 56 -0.35 17.60 17.22
N TYR A 57 -1.21 18.55 17.56
CA TYR A 57 -1.97 19.35 16.58
C TYR A 57 -1.08 20.20 15.65
N ASN A 58 0.15 20.53 16.05
CA ASN A 58 1.13 21.16 15.16
C ASN A 58 1.68 20.22 14.07
N TYR A 59 1.48 18.91 14.20
CA TYR A 59 1.90 17.91 13.20
C TYR A 59 0.73 17.37 12.40
N PHE A 60 -0.39 17.09 13.07
CA PHE A 60 -1.57 16.45 12.49
C PHE A 60 -2.83 17.10 13.04
N HIS A 61 -3.68 17.60 12.13
CA HIS A 61 -4.89 18.32 12.52
C HIS A 61 -6.08 17.40 12.84
N SER A 62 -6.03 16.13 12.40
CA SER A 62 -7.11 15.17 12.57
C SER A 62 -6.60 13.73 12.68
N LYS A 63 -7.48 12.81 13.06
CA LYS A 63 -7.22 11.36 12.98
C LYS A 63 -7.05 10.90 11.54
N ASP A 64 -7.78 11.51 10.60
CA ASP A 64 -7.67 11.22 9.17
C ASP A 64 -6.25 11.53 8.67
N ASP A 65 -5.65 12.65 9.10
CA ASP A 65 -4.27 12.98 8.75
C ASP A 65 -3.26 11.99 9.31
N LEU A 66 -3.49 11.49 10.53
CA LEU A 66 -2.66 10.43 11.13
C LEU A 66 -2.78 9.14 10.32
N LEU A 67 -4.00 8.74 9.97
CA LEU A 67 -4.26 7.52 9.20
C LEU A 67 -3.61 7.60 7.82
N LEU A 68 -3.81 8.71 7.10
CA LEU A 68 -3.18 8.94 5.80
C LEU A 68 -1.65 8.93 5.86
N ALA A 69 -1.07 9.53 6.90
CA ALA A 69 0.39 9.53 7.07
C ALA A 69 0.93 8.12 7.37
N ILE A 70 0.18 7.29 8.12
CA ILE A 70 0.51 5.88 8.34
C ILE A 70 0.47 5.12 7.02
N MET A 71 -0.62 5.27 6.24
CA MET A 71 -0.80 4.60 4.96
C MET A 71 0.22 5.06 3.92
N ARG A 72 0.55 6.35 3.89
CA ARG A 72 1.61 6.87 3.00
C ARG A 72 2.96 6.23 3.28
N ARG A 73 3.35 6.09 4.55
CA ARG A 73 4.60 5.41 4.91
C ARG A 73 4.63 3.95 4.48
N GLU A 74 3.49 3.28 4.59
CA GLU A 74 3.36 1.92 4.10
C GLU A 74 3.46 1.85 2.59
N ALA A 75 2.74 2.71 1.86
CA ALA A 75 2.85 2.81 0.41
C ALA A 75 4.29 3.10 -0.04
N ASP A 76 5.00 4.05 0.60
CA ASP A 76 6.41 4.33 0.31
C ASP A 76 7.32 3.10 0.55
N ARG A 77 7.02 2.29 1.57
CA ARG A 77 7.74 1.03 1.83
C ARG A 77 7.52 0.03 0.71
N LEU A 78 6.27 -0.17 0.31
CA LEU A 78 5.88 -1.09 -0.77
C LEU A 78 6.47 -0.65 -2.10
N LEU A 79 6.43 0.65 -2.42
CA LEU A 79 7.01 1.21 -3.64
C LEU A 79 8.51 0.89 -3.73
N ARG A 80 9.27 1.05 -2.66
CA ARG A 80 10.71 0.71 -2.65
C ARG A 80 10.97 -0.78 -2.85
N ILE A 81 10.09 -1.65 -2.38
CA ILE A 81 10.21 -3.09 -2.64
C ILE A 81 9.84 -3.39 -4.09
N GLY A 82 8.75 -2.78 -4.59
CA GLY A 82 8.32 -2.90 -5.98
C GLY A 82 9.39 -2.44 -6.99
N GLU A 83 10.14 -1.37 -6.67
CA GLU A 83 11.29 -0.93 -7.49
C GLU A 83 12.36 -2.02 -7.65
N ARG A 84 12.61 -2.81 -6.60
CA ARG A 84 13.58 -3.93 -6.67
C ARG A 84 13.05 -5.07 -7.52
N ILE A 85 11.75 -5.36 -7.46
CA ILE A 85 11.11 -6.36 -8.31
C ILE A 85 11.16 -5.91 -9.77
N LEU A 86 10.93 -4.62 -10.06
CA LEU A 86 11.03 -4.05 -11.40
C LEU A 86 12.46 -4.09 -11.96
N ALA A 87 13.46 -3.87 -11.10
CA ALA A 87 14.86 -3.89 -11.52
C ALA A 87 15.35 -5.28 -11.97
N ASP A 88 14.82 -6.35 -11.34
CA ASP A 88 15.15 -7.75 -11.69
C ASP A 88 13.90 -8.65 -11.51
N PRO A 89 12.93 -8.56 -12.43
CA PRO A 89 11.70 -9.32 -12.28
C PRO A 89 11.91 -10.81 -12.60
N PRO A 90 11.20 -11.70 -11.89
CA PRO A 90 11.17 -13.12 -12.23
C PRO A 90 10.88 -13.35 -13.72
N LYS A 91 11.52 -14.36 -14.32
CA LYS A 91 11.33 -14.70 -15.74
C LYS A 91 9.91 -15.20 -16.03
N ASP A 92 9.32 -15.94 -15.10
CA ASP A 92 7.93 -16.41 -15.21
C ASP A 92 6.99 -15.23 -14.93
N PRO A 93 6.09 -14.86 -15.86
CA PRO A 93 5.20 -13.73 -15.71
C PRO A 93 4.21 -13.91 -14.54
N ILE A 94 3.82 -15.14 -14.22
CA ILE A 94 2.95 -15.41 -13.07
C ILE A 94 3.70 -15.11 -11.77
N LEU A 95 4.96 -15.55 -11.65
CA LEU A 95 5.79 -15.28 -10.47
C LEU A 95 6.11 -13.78 -10.34
N ALA A 96 6.36 -13.09 -11.46
CA ALA A 96 6.63 -11.65 -11.46
C ALA A 96 5.43 -10.85 -10.94
N LEU A 97 4.24 -11.10 -11.48
CA LEU A 97 3.02 -10.43 -11.06
C LEU A 97 2.56 -10.84 -9.66
N ALA A 98 2.76 -12.11 -9.29
CA ALA A 98 2.49 -12.59 -7.94
C ALA A 98 3.39 -11.90 -6.90
N ALA A 99 4.68 -11.68 -7.21
CA ALA A 99 5.60 -10.97 -6.32
C ALA A 99 5.15 -9.53 -6.05
N MET A 100 4.61 -8.83 -7.07
CA MET A 100 4.03 -7.49 -6.88
C MET A 100 2.72 -7.53 -6.08
N ALA A 101 1.84 -8.50 -6.35
CA ALA A 101 0.59 -8.66 -5.61
C ALA A 101 0.83 -9.08 -4.15
N ASP A 102 1.90 -9.84 -3.88
CA ASP A 102 2.29 -10.21 -2.53
C ASP A 102 2.63 -9.01 -1.64
N LEU A 103 3.06 -7.88 -2.21
CA LEU A 103 3.25 -6.63 -1.45
C LEU A 103 1.94 -6.18 -0.79
N PHE A 104 0.81 -6.31 -1.51
CA PHE A 104 -0.51 -6.03 -0.93
C PHE A 104 -0.85 -7.03 0.18
N VAL A 105 -0.62 -8.32 -0.04
CA VAL A 105 -0.89 -9.36 0.95
C VAL A 105 -0.06 -9.16 2.21
N GLU A 106 1.23 -8.80 2.07
CA GLU A 106 2.13 -8.54 3.19
C GLU A 106 1.80 -7.25 3.96
N SER A 107 1.13 -6.28 3.32
CA SER A 107 0.63 -5.09 4.02
C SER A 107 -0.55 -5.38 4.94
N ILE A 108 -1.22 -6.52 4.75
CA ILE A 108 -2.41 -6.93 5.53
C ILE A 108 -2.06 -8.15 6.37
N SER A 109 -1.77 -7.94 7.65
CA SER A 109 -1.58 -9.04 8.60
C SER A 109 -2.90 -9.42 9.29
N ALA A 110 -2.92 -10.62 9.88
CA ALA A 110 -4.08 -11.06 10.66
C ALA A 110 -4.31 -10.17 11.90
N GLU A 111 -3.23 -9.67 12.51
CA GLU A 111 -3.27 -8.74 13.64
C GLU A 111 -3.82 -7.38 13.25
N GLU A 112 -3.68 -6.97 11.99
CA GLU A 112 -4.12 -5.67 11.49
C GLU A 112 -5.51 -5.71 10.82
N ARG A 113 -6.19 -6.86 10.83
CA ARG A 113 -7.52 -7.03 10.22
C ARG A 113 -8.51 -5.96 10.66
N MET A 114 -8.52 -5.60 11.94
CA MET A 114 -9.42 -4.57 12.47
C MET A 114 -9.08 -3.18 11.91
N LEU A 115 -7.80 -2.83 11.83
CA LEU A 115 -7.34 -1.58 11.24
C LEU A 115 -7.79 -1.47 9.78
N TRP A 116 -7.58 -2.53 9.00
CA TRP A 116 -8.01 -2.56 7.60
C TRP A 116 -9.52 -2.47 7.43
N ARG A 117 -10.29 -3.13 8.30
CA ARG A 117 -11.76 -3.01 8.31
C ARG A 117 -12.20 -1.58 8.52
N GLU A 118 -11.62 -0.89 9.50
CA GLU A 118 -11.92 0.50 9.81
C GLU A 118 -11.43 1.44 8.69
N LEU A 119 -10.31 1.14 8.07
CA LEU A 119 -9.79 1.87 6.92
C LEU A 119 -10.77 1.82 5.73
N PHE A 120 -11.24 0.64 5.36
CA PHE A 120 -12.25 0.47 4.30
C PHE A 120 -13.55 1.19 4.66
N ALA A 121 -14.02 1.06 5.90
CA ALA A 121 -15.21 1.75 6.36
C ALA A 121 -15.03 3.28 6.31
N ALA A 122 -13.90 3.81 6.80
CA ALA A 122 -13.59 5.23 6.79
C ALA A 122 -13.45 5.77 5.35
N ALA A 123 -12.85 5.00 4.43
CA ALA A 123 -12.75 5.38 3.03
C ALA A 123 -14.12 5.63 2.36
N ILE A 124 -15.15 4.90 2.80
CA ILE A 124 -16.52 5.02 2.24
C ILE A 124 -17.34 6.08 2.97
N THR A 125 -17.16 6.22 4.30
CA THR A 125 -18.08 6.99 5.15
C THR A 125 -17.52 8.33 5.62
N SER A 126 -16.23 8.60 5.44
CA SER A 126 -15.63 9.86 5.87
C SER A 126 -16.15 11.05 5.07
N PRO A 127 -16.59 12.15 5.72
CA PRO A 127 -17.07 13.35 5.04
C PRO A 127 -15.95 14.18 4.39
N HIS A 128 -14.68 13.84 4.61
CA HIS A 128 -13.50 14.64 4.23
C HIS A 128 -12.70 14.02 3.08
N ASP A 129 -13.35 13.36 2.12
CA ASP A 129 -12.70 12.73 0.94
C ASP A 129 -11.52 11.80 1.28
N LEU A 130 -11.52 11.21 2.47
CA LEU A 130 -10.47 10.30 2.91
C LEU A 130 -10.29 9.15 1.91
N GLY A 131 -11.38 8.62 1.37
CA GLY A 131 -11.35 7.56 0.36
C GLY A 131 -10.59 7.97 -0.89
N ALA A 132 -10.84 9.17 -1.42
CA ALA A 132 -10.13 9.70 -2.59
C ALA A 132 -8.64 9.88 -2.30
N ARG A 133 -8.28 10.43 -1.12
CA ARG A 133 -6.88 10.61 -0.70
C ARG A 133 -6.15 9.27 -0.48
N LEU A 134 -6.85 8.22 -0.08
CA LEU A 134 -6.28 6.87 0.02
C LEU A 134 -6.06 6.27 -1.38
N LEU A 135 -7.02 6.42 -2.29
CA LEU A 135 -6.87 5.97 -3.68
C LEU A 135 -5.70 6.67 -4.41
N GLU A 136 -5.42 7.94 -4.09
CA GLU A 136 -4.25 8.64 -4.62
C GLU A 136 -2.93 7.95 -4.24
N LEU A 137 -2.83 7.40 -3.02
CA LEU A 137 -1.65 6.63 -2.59
C LEU A 137 -1.46 5.37 -3.43
N ASP A 138 -2.55 4.71 -3.80
CA ASP A 138 -2.52 3.47 -4.56
C ASP A 138 -2.15 3.68 -6.05
N THR A 139 -2.34 4.91 -6.57
CA THR A 139 -2.02 5.23 -7.97
C THR A 139 -0.58 4.90 -8.34
N SER A 140 0.37 5.18 -7.43
CA SER A 140 1.79 4.88 -7.66
C SER A 140 2.08 3.38 -7.64
N LEU A 141 1.39 2.61 -6.80
CA LEU A 141 1.50 1.13 -6.75
C LEU A 141 0.94 0.51 -8.03
N VAL A 142 -0.21 1.00 -8.51
CA VAL A 142 -0.79 0.58 -9.79
C VAL A 142 0.12 0.94 -10.95
N ALA A 143 0.75 2.12 -10.94
CA ALA A 143 1.71 2.52 -11.96
C ALA A 143 2.94 1.61 -12.01
N GLN A 144 3.46 1.18 -10.85
CA GLN A 144 4.55 0.18 -10.81
C GLN A 144 4.12 -1.17 -11.37
N LEU A 145 2.92 -1.63 -11.07
CA LEU A 145 2.38 -2.86 -11.63
C LEU A 145 2.20 -2.76 -13.15
N ALA A 146 1.73 -1.62 -13.64
CA ALA A 146 1.62 -1.34 -15.08
C ALA A 146 3.00 -1.33 -15.76
N ALA A 147 4.02 -0.74 -15.12
CA ALA A 147 5.38 -0.76 -15.63
C ALA A 147 5.94 -2.19 -15.72
N LEU A 148 5.68 -3.05 -14.73
CA LEU A 148 6.08 -4.47 -14.79
C LEU A 148 5.38 -5.19 -15.94
N ILE A 149 4.07 -4.97 -16.13
CA ILE A 149 3.32 -5.57 -17.24
C ILE A 149 3.88 -5.10 -18.57
N GLN A 150 4.19 -3.81 -18.73
CA GLN A 150 4.79 -3.28 -19.94
C GLN A 150 6.16 -3.91 -20.22
N GLU A 151 7.01 -4.04 -19.23
CA GLU A 151 8.30 -4.71 -19.33
C GLU A 151 8.17 -6.18 -19.81
N LEU A 152 7.18 -6.92 -19.26
CA LEU A 152 6.91 -8.29 -19.68
C LEU A 152 6.37 -8.35 -21.13
N LYS A 153 5.63 -7.35 -21.60
CA LYS A 153 5.21 -7.21 -23.00
C LYS A 153 6.41 -6.92 -23.90
N ASP A 154 7.27 -5.98 -23.52
CA ASP A 154 8.45 -5.60 -24.29
C ASP A 154 9.44 -6.76 -24.45
N ARG A 155 9.49 -7.67 -23.49
CA ARG A 155 10.22 -8.95 -23.56
C ARG A 155 9.53 -10.02 -24.40
N GLY A 156 8.32 -9.77 -24.91
CA GLY A 156 7.53 -10.74 -25.68
C GLY A 156 6.94 -11.89 -24.85
N VAL A 157 6.93 -11.76 -23.52
CA VAL A 157 6.39 -12.77 -22.61
C VAL A 157 4.86 -12.66 -22.50
N LEU A 158 4.33 -11.45 -22.62
CA LEU A 158 2.89 -11.17 -22.69
C LEU A 158 2.52 -10.60 -24.06
N THR A 159 1.24 -10.76 -24.44
CA THR A 159 0.72 -10.19 -25.68
C THR A 159 0.70 -8.65 -25.63
N ASN A 160 0.86 -8.01 -26.80
CA ASN A 160 0.79 -6.57 -26.94
C ASN A 160 -0.65 -6.03 -27.05
N ASP A 161 -1.65 -6.90 -27.19
CA ASP A 161 -3.06 -6.53 -27.44
C ASP A 161 -3.77 -5.93 -26.23
N VAL A 162 -3.15 -5.98 -25.05
CA VAL A 162 -3.75 -5.53 -23.79
C VAL A 162 -3.05 -4.28 -23.28
N ASP A 163 -3.82 -3.29 -22.87
CA ASP A 163 -3.33 -2.10 -22.18
C ASP A 163 -2.77 -2.47 -20.79
N ALA A 164 -1.51 -2.09 -20.54
CA ALA A 164 -0.80 -2.43 -19.31
C ALA A 164 -1.44 -1.80 -18.07
N THR A 165 -1.96 -0.57 -18.20
CA THR A 165 -2.63 0.14 -17.11
C THR A 165 -3.95 -0.52 -16.77
N GLN A 166 -4.72 -0.93 -17.77
CA GLN A 166 -5.98 -1.63 -17.54
C GLN A 166 -5.77 -3.00 -16.92
N ALA A 167 -4.76 -3.75 -17.33
CA ALA A 167 -4.40 -5.01 -16.70
C ALA A 167 -3.94 -4.82 -15.25
N ALA A 168 -3.15 -3.79 -14.96
CA ALA A 168 -2.73 -3.44 -13.62
C ALA A 168 -3.93 -3.08 -12.72
N MET A 169 -4.84 -2.24 -13.20
CA MET A 169 -6.08 -1.90 -12.50
C MET A 169 -6.95 -3.13 -12.22
N THR A 170 -6.99 -4.09 -13.14
CA THR A 170 -7.74 -5.34 -12.95
C THR A 170 -7.13 -6.17 -11.81
N ILE A 171 -5.80 -6.34 -11.81
CA ILE A 171 -5.09 -7.08 -10.74
C ILE A 171 -5.25 -6.35 -9.40
N TYR A 172 -5.09 -5.03 -9.38
CA TYR A 172 -5.32 -4.22 -8.18
C TYR A 172 -6.75 -4.38 -7.64
N GLY A 173 -7.77 -4.32 -8.52
CA GLY A 173 -9.16 -4.55 -8.12
C GLY A 173 -9.39 -5.93 -7.50
N ILE A 174 -8.71 -6.97 -7.99
CA ILE A 174 -8.73 -8.31 -7.39
C ILE A 174 -8.10 -8.29 -5.98
N CYS A 175 -6.97 -7.61 -5.80
CA CYS A 175 -6.34 -7.47 -4.49
C CYS A 175 -7.28 -6.77 -3.48
N ILE A 176 -7.89 -5.66 -3.88
CA ILE A 176 -8.87 -4.93 -3.04
C ILE A 176 -10.10 -5.79 -2.72
N SER A 177 -10.62 -6.53 -3.70
CA SER A 177 -11.77 -7.43 -3.49
C SER A 177 -11.45 -8.54 -2.47
N TRP A 178 -10.28 -9.16 -2.57
CA TRP A 178 -9.83 -10.16 -1.59
C TRP A 178 -9.52 -9.53 -0.22
N GLY A 179 -8.95 -8.32 -0.19
CA GLY A 179 -8.73 -7.56 1.04
C GLY A 179 -10.05 -7.26 1.76
N LEU A 180 -11.07 -6.80 1.02
CA LEU A 180 -12.41 -6.57 1.57
C LEU A 180 -13.03 -7.88 2.09
N ALA A 181 -12.96 -8.96 1.32
CA ALA A 181 -13.43 -10.26 1.76
C ALA A 181 -12.71 -10.72 3.04
N PHE A 182 -11.39 -10.53 3.12
CA PHE A 182 -10.59 -10.87 4.29
C PHE A 182 -11.03 -10.08 5.54
N VAL A 183 -11.29 -8.77 5.44
CA VAL A 183 -11.65 -7.97 6.61
C VAL A 183 -13.12 -8.16 7.04
N THR A 184 -13.98 -8.65 6.15
CA THR A 184 -15.42 -8.86 6.41
C THR A 184 -15.78 -10.30 6.79
N ASN A 185 -14.94 -11.28 6.44
CA ASN A 185 -15.18 -12.70 6.72
C ASN A 185 -14.00 -13.31 7.49
N GLU A 186 -14.24 -13.76 8.71
CA GLU A 186 -13.21 -14.34 9.59
C GLU A 186 -12.69 -15.72 9.11
N GLU A 187 -13.45 -16.42 8.27
CA GLU A 187 -13.01 -17.70 7.69
C GLU A 187 -11.92 -17.50 6.62
N ILE A 188 -11.86 -16.31 6.00
CA ILE A 188 -10.82 -16.00 5.03
C ILE A 188 -9.52 -15.70 5.78
N THR A 189 -8.51 -16.53 5.54
CA THR A 189 -7.16 -16.37 6.09
C THR A 189 -6.26 -15.58 5.12
N VAL A 190 -5.13 -15.07 5.60
CA VAL A 190 -4.08 -14.49 4.73
C VAL A 190 -3.62 -15.49 3.68
N VAL A 191 -3.54 -16.78 4.03
CA VAL A 191 -3.15 -17.86 3.10
C VAL A 191 -4.19 -18.04 2.00
N SER A 192 -5.49 -18.10 2.34
CA SER A 192 -6.56 -18.24 1.34
C SER A 192 -6.70 -17.00 0.45
N MET A 193 -6.52 -15.79 1.01
CA MET A 193 -6.48 -14.54 0.27
C MET A 193 -5.33 -14.56 -0.77
N ARG A 194 -4.09 -14.86 -0.33
CA ARG A 194 -2.93 -15.00 -1.22
C ARG A 194 -3.18 -16.01 -2.34
N SER A 195 -3.68 -17.19 -2.00
CA SER A 195 -3.98 -18.24 -2.97
C SER A 195 -5.01 -17.81 -4.00
N GLY A 196 -6.06 -17.10 -3.59
CA GLY A 196 -7.10 -16.57 -4.46
C GLY A 196 -6.55 -15.49 -5.43
N ILE A 197 -5.74 -14.56 -4.93
CA ILE A 197 -5.10 -13.53 -5.74
C ILE A 197 -4.16 -14.17 -6.78
N ILE A 198 -3.29 -15.08 -6.38
CA ILE A 198 -2.37 -15.78 -7.30
C ILE A 198 -3.15 -16.63 -8.33
N GLY A 199 -4.23 -17.28 -7.91
CA GLY A 199 -5.12 -18.00 -8.81
C GLY A 199 -5.73 -17.11 -9.89
N ALA A 200 -6.20 -15.94 -9.53
CA ALA A 200 -6.73 -14.96 -10.47
C ALA A 200 -5.65 -14.41 -11.40
N ILE A 201 -4.46 -14.07 -10.90
CA ILE A 201 -3.31 -13.66 -11.72
C ILE A 201 -2.98 -14.75 -12.75
N ARG A 202 -2.96 -16.02 -12.34
CA ARG A 202 -2.71 -17.15 -13.26
C ARG A 202 -3.74 -17.23 -14.37
N MET A 203 -5.01 -16.98 -14.09
CA MET A 203 -6.06 -16.93 -15.13
C MET A 203 -5.85 -15.76 -16.10
N ILE A 204 -5.54 -14.58 -15.57
CA ILE A 204 -5.26 -13.37 -16.37
C ILE A 204 -4.05 -13.65 -17.28
N VAL A 205 -2.92 -14.09 -16.74
CA VAL A 205 -1.69 -14.34 -17.50
C VAL A 205 -1.93 -15.35 -18.61
N ARG A 206 -2.67 -16.43 -18.36
CA ARG A 206 -3.01 -17.41 -19.41
C ARG A 206 -3.81 -16.78 -20.55
N GLY A 207 -4.68 -15.81 -20.28
CA GLY A 207 -5.39 -15.03 -21.30
C GLY A 207 -4.51 -14.01 -22.03
N LEU A 208 -3.36 -13.64 -21.44
CA LEU A 208 -2.40 -12.65 -21.97
C LEU A 208 -1.17 -13.29 -22.63
N LEU A 209 -1.03 -14.60 -22.65
CA LEU A 209 0.06 -15.26 -23.34
C LEU A 209 -0.08 -15.04 -24.85
N PRO A 210 1.04 -14.86 -25.58
CA PRO A 210 1.01 -14.80 -27.04
C PRO A 210 0.31 -16.04 -27.60
N ARG A 211 -0.64 -15.84 -28.51
CA ARG A 211 -1.26 -16.96 -29.23
C ARG A 211 -0.21 -17.56 -30.16
N ALA A 212 -0.01 -18.87 -30.07
CA ALA A 212 0.78 -19.56 -31.09
C ALA A 212 0.15 -19.25 -32.45
N HIS A 213 0.93 -18.69 -33.36
CA HIS A 213 0.49 -18.52 -34.77
C HIS A 213 0.13 -19.91 -35.32
N GLN A 214 -1.18 -20.12 -35.54
CA GLN A 214 -1.68 -21.27 -36.29
C GLN A 214 -1.35 -21.11 -37.77
#